data_0bd06b97d146536608ae761ad2cae0a1
#
_entry.id   0bd06b97d146536608ae761ad2cae0a1
#
_cell.length_a   1.000
_cell.length_b   1.000
_cell.length_c   1.000
_cell.angle_alpha   90.00
_cell.angle_beta   90.00
_cell.angle_gamma   90.00
#
_symmetry.space_group_name_H-M   'P 1'
#
loop_
_entity.id
_entity.type
_entity.pdbx_description
1 polymer ?
#
loop_
_entity_poly.entity_id
_entity_poly.type
_entity_poly.pdbx_seq_one_letter_code
_entity_poly.pdbx_strand_id
1 'polypeptide(L)'
;RIGARKGYTAVSTNNSNLGTSRGVEALHESLDRSGDKVVFSGGNNKIFSGTALTDITPVGYTISANNWKIVDFNDHTYFFQRGHEPLLYTDHSGSGVLEAMSSHSHATGTPPQGNEVLAAFGRLWVADVTGNKHTVYWSDTLNGHAWTGGTTGSLDLTNVFPSGHDEIVALSAHNNFLVIFCKRSIIIYTGATSPANMTLHDT
;
A
#
# COMPACT_ATOMS: atom_id res chain seq x y z
N ARG A 1 39.93 4.58 15.24
CA ARG A 1 39.50 6.00 15.26
C ARG A 1 38.00 6.04 15.25
N ILE A 2 37.36 6.46 16.32
CA ILE A 2 35.90 6.70 16.35
C ILE A 2 35.74 8.13 15.81
N GLY A 3 35.30 8.25 14.58
CA GLY A 3 34.94 9.53 13.98
C GLY A 3 33.57 9.98 14.44
N ALA A 4 33.38 11.25 14.77
CA ALA A 4 32.06 11.81 15.02
C ALA A 4 31.19 11.63 13.77
N ARG A 5 29.94 11.15 13.94
CA ARG A 5 28.97 11.04 12.85
C ARG A 5 28.69 12.46 12.35
N LYS A 6 28.69 12.65 11.02
CA LYS A 6 28.24 13.92 10.44
C LYS A 6 26.83 14.21 10.91
N GLY A 7 26.56 15.43 11.35
CA GLY A 7 25.22 15.86 11.72
C GLY A 7 24.26 15.76 10.53
N TYR A 8 22.99 15.50 10.80
CA TYR A 8 21.95 15.54 9.80
C TYR A 8 21.44 16.96 9.62
N THR A 9 21.20 17.35 8.38
CA THR A 9 20.47 18.59 8.08
C THR A 9 18.98 18.25 8.04
N ALA A 10 18.15 19.03 8.72
CA ALA A 10 16.70 18.86 8.66
C ALA A 10 16.21 19.12 7.24
N VAL A 11 15.46 18.19 6.69
CA VAL A 11 14.83 18.33 5.37
C VAL A 11 13.57 19.21 5.47
N SER A 12 12.87 19.13 6.60
CA SER A 12 11.70 19.96 6.90
C SER A 12 11.91 20.69 8.21
N THR A 13 11.51 21.95 8.24
CA THR A 13 11.50 22.79 9.45
C THR A 13 10.11 22.97 10.01
N ASN A 14 9.07 22.50 9.31
CA ASN A 14 7.67 22.67 9.71
C ASN A 14 7.19 21.52 10.61
N ASN A 15 7.74 21.45 11.82
CA ASN A 15 7.37 20.39 12.78
C ASN A 15 6.00 20.61 13.44
N SER A 16 5.39 21.79 13.29
CA SER A 16 4.09 22.10 13.92
C SER A 16 2.97 21.16 13.46
N ASN A 17 3.01 20.73 12.22
CA ASN A 17 2.01 19.80 11.67
C ASN A 17 2.11 18.40 12.26
N LEU A 18 3.30 17.98 12.69
CA LEU A 18 3.51 16.68 13.34
C LEU A 18 3.18 16.70 14.84
N GLY A 19 2.90 17.87 15.43
CA GLY A 19 2.67 18.00 16.87
C GLY A 19 3.94 17.83 17.70
N THR A 20 3.80 17.94 19.02
CA THR A 20 4.96 18.00 19.96
C THR A 20 5.63 16.67 20.27
N SER A 21 5.03 15.53 19.91
CA SER A 21 5.53 14.20 20.31
C SER A 21 5.42 13.14 19.23
N ARG A 22 5.19 13.51 17.99
CA ARG A 22 4.86 12.55 16.94
C ARG A 22 5.84 12.63 15.79
N GLY A 23 6.38 11.48 15.42
CA GLY A 23 7.26 11.32 14.27
C GLY A 23 6.50 11.04 12.97
N VAL A 24 7.25 11.02 11.89
CA VAL A 24 6.82 10.42 10.63
C VAL A 24 6.93 8.90 10.77
N GLU A 25 5.84 8.17 10.52
CA GLU A 25 5.76 6.71 10.63
C GLU A 25 5.70 6.03 9.27
N ALA A 26 5.32 6.78 8.23
CA ALA A 26 5.35 6.34 6.84
C ALA A 26 6.00 7.42 5.98
N LEU A 27 6.80 7.00 5.00
CA LEU A 27 7.47 7.89 4.05
C LEU A 27 7.54 7.21 2.69
N HIS A 28 7.21 7.94 1.63
CA HIS A 28 7.26 7.45 0.27
C HIS A 28 7.62 8.58 -0.69
N GLU A 29 8.53 8.33 -1.62
CA GLU A 29 8.81 9.21 -2.75
C GLU A 29 8.11 8.63 -3.98
N SER A 30 7.17 9.37 -4.53
CA SER A 30 6.50 9.05 -5.78
C SER A 30 7.11 9.85 -6.93
N LEU A 31 7.19 9.23 -8.10
CA LEU A 31 7.70 9.82 -9.32
C LEU A 31 6.59 9.82 -10.37
N ASP A 32 6.28 10.99 -10.91
CA ASP A 32 5.31 11.12 -11.97
C ASP A 32 5.91 10.81 -13.37
N ARG A 33 5.07 10.83 -14.41
CA ARG A 33 5.49 10.63 -15.80
C ARG A 33 6.43 11.73 -16.31
N SER A 34 6.35 12.92 -15.75
CA SER A 34 7.20 14.07 -16.13
C SER A 34 8.57 14.01 -15.46
N GLY A 35 8.75 13.10 -14.51
CA GLY A 35 9.94 12.99 -13.69
C GLY A 35 9.91 13.89 -12.45
N ASP A 36 8.78 14.53 -12.16
CA ASP A 36 8.58 15.31 -10.95
C ASP A 36 8.38 14.38 -9.74
N LYS A 37 8.93 14.78 -8.62
CA LYS A 37 8.92 13.99 -7.39
C LYS A 37 8.00 14.61 -6.36
N VAL A 38 7.16 13.77 -5.79
CA VAL A 38 6.33 14.13 -4.64
C VAL A 38 6.70 13.22 -3.48
N VAL A 39 6.99 13.80 -2.32
CA VAL A 39 7.24 13.04 -1.09
C VAL A 39 5.95 13.03 -0.27
N PHE A 40 5.48 11.85 0.05
CA PHE A 40 4.35 11.63 0.94
C PHE A 40 4.82 11.15 2.30
N SER A 41 4.16 11.60 3.36
CA SER A 41 4.44 11.13 4.71
C SER A 41 3.19 11.00 5.55
N GLY A 42 3.18 9.98 6.42
CA GLY A 42 2.12 9.74 7.40
C GLY A 42 2.62 10.02 8.82
N GLY A 43 1.86 10.77 9.59
CA GLY A 43 2.18 11.08 10.98
C GLY A 43 1.11 11.97 11.61
N ASN A 44 1.02 11.96 12.94
CA ASN A 44 0.04 12.77 13.68
C ASN A 44 -1.41 12.58 13.19
N ASN A 45 -1.80 11.37 12.79
CA ASN A 45 -3.11 11.03 12.22
C ASN A 45 -3.46 11.87 10.96
N LYS A 46 -2.44 12.13 10.14
CA LYS A 46 -2.54 12.91 8.91
C LYS A 46 -1.65 12.32 7.82
N ILE A 47 -1.97 12.65 6.60
CA ILE A 47 -1.12 12.47 5.43
C ILE A 47 -0.64 13.83 4.94
N PHE A 48 0.65 13.91 4.67
CA PHE A 48 1.30 15.12 4.21
C PHE A 48 1.95 14.93 2.85
N SER A 49 2.02 16.02 2.09
CA SER A 49 2.82 16.09 0.87
C SER A 49 3.96 17.10 1.00
N GLY A 50 5.05 16.81 0.30
CA GLY A 50 6.23 17.64 0.21
C GLY A 50 7.03 17.76 1.50
N THR A 51 8.17 18.41 1.41
CA THR A 51 9.06 18.68 2.56
C THR A 51 8.51 19.73 3.52
N ALA A 52 7.55 20.54 3.06
CA ALA A 52 6.84 21.51 3.91
C ALA A 52 5.76 20.85 4.79
N LEU A 53 5.53 19.55 4.65
CA LEU A 53 4.49 18.80 5.37
C LEU A 53 3.10 19.44 5.22
N THR A 54 2.73 19.72 3.97
CA THR A 54 1.38 20.22 3.66
C THR A 54 0.37 19.12 3.94
N ASP A 55 -0.61 19.39 4.80
CA ASP A 55 -1.69 18.46 5.14
C ASP A 55 -2.60 18.27 3.92
N ILE A 56 -2.66 17.05 3.41
CA ILE A 56 -3.50 16.65 2.29
C ILE A 56 -4.57 15.62 2.69
N THR A 57 -4.74 15.39 3.99
CA THR A 57 -5.74 14.44 4.48
C THR A 57 -7.13 14.84 3.97
N PRO A 58 -7.92 13.92 3.38
CA PRO A 58 -9.24 14.24 2.89
C PRO A 58 -10.15 14.76 4.01
N VAL A 59 -10.94 15.76 3.72
CA VAL A 59 -11.87 16.34 4.68
C VAL A 59 -12.86 15.29 5.17
N GLY A 60 -13.00 15.15 6.48
CA GLY A 60 -13.89 14.17 7.10
C GLY A 60 -13.31 12.74 7.17
N TYR A 61 -12.13 12.49 6.62
CA TYR A 61 -11.46 11.19 6.73
C TYR A 61 -10.75 11.07 8.09
N THR A 62 -11.00 9.99 8.81
CA THR A 62 -10.42 9.76 10.14
C THR A 62 -9.27 8.78 10.06
N ILE A 63 -8.09 9.21 10.52
CA ILE A 63 -6.89 8.39 10.62
C ILE A 63 -6.65 8.05 12.10
N SER A 64 -6.49 6.76 12.42
CA SER A 64 -6.19 6.27 13.77
C SER A 64 -4.80 5.60 13.86
N ALA A 65 -4.13 5.40 12.74
CA ALA A 65 -2.78 4.83 12.66
C ALA A 65 -2.00 5.48 11.51
N ASN A 66 -0.68 5.60 11.66
CA ASN A 66 0.14 6.40 10.75
C ASN A 66 1.15 5.58 9.91
N ASN A 67 1.27 4.28 10.17
CA ASN A 67 2.20 3.39 9.48
C ASN A 67 1.64 2.90 8.12
N TRP A 68 1.28 3.84 7.27
CA TRP A 68 0.74 3.58 5.95
C TRP A 68 1.73 2.86 5.05
N LYS A 69 1.24 1.88 4.30
CA LYS A 69 1.93 1.29 3.15
C LYS A 69 1.55 2.08 1.91
N ILE A 70 2.55 2.62 1.24
CA ILE A 70 2.34 3.50 0.10
C ILE A 70 3.01 2.88 -1.12
N VAL A 71 2.32 2.86 -2.25
CA VAL A 71 2.81 2.26 -3.49
C VAL A 71 2.32 3.04 -4.71
N ASP A 72 3.20 3.20 -5.69
CA ASP A 72 2.84 3.77 -6.99
C ASP A 72 2.38 2.66 -7.93
N PHE A 73 1.29 2.92 -8.63
CA PHE A 73 0.79 2.02 -9.65
C PHE A 73 -0.03 2.79 -10.70
N ASN A 74 0.33 2.66 -11.97
CA ASN A 74 -0.39 3.20 -13.13
C ASN A 74 -0.82 4.67 -12.95
N ASP A 75 0.15 5.56 -12.73
CA ASP A 75 0.03 7.01 -12.53
C ASP A 75 -0.69 7.50 -11.27
N HIS A 76 -0.94 6.60 -10.35
CA HIS A 76 -1.55 6.93 -9.07
C HIS A 76 -0.67 6.47 -7.93
N THR A 77 -0.75 7.14 -6.80
CA THR A 77 -0.17 6.67 -5.54
C THR A 77 -1.28 6.19 -4.61
N TYR A 78 -1.13 4.97 -4.12
CA TYR A 78 -2.12 4.30 -3.28
C TYR A 78 -1.59 4.18 -1.85
N PHE A 79 -2.48 4.41 -0.88
CA PHE A 79 -2.15 4.38 0.54
C PHE A 79 -3.03 3.34 1.23
N PHE A 80 -2.40 2.36 1.85
CA PHE A 80 -3.08 1.28 2.55
C PHE A 80 -2.72 1.26 4.03
N GLN A 81 -3.73 1.06 4.86
CA GLN A 81 -3.59 0.87 6.30
C GLN A 81 -4.71 -0.06 6.77
N ARG A 82 -4.36 -1.01 7.64
CA ARG A 82 -5.33 -1.96 8.18
C ARG A 82 -6.47 -1.25 8.88
N GLY A 83 -7.72 -1.62 8.55
CA GLY A 83 -8.91 -1.05 9.14
C GLY A 83 -9.25 0.37 8.69
N HIS A 84 -8.56 0.88 7.68
CA HIS A 84 -8.87 2.15 7.03
C HIS A 84 -9.23 1.90 5.57
N GLU A 85 -10.18 2.66 5.08
CA GLU A 85 -10.42 2.69 3.64
C GLU A 85 -9.13 3.15 2.93
N PRO A 86 -8.65 2.47 1.89
CA PRO A 86 -7.50 2.92 1.14
C PRO A 86 -7.71 4.30 0.52
N LEU A 87 -6.63 5.08 0.47
CA LEU A 87 -6.63 6.39 -0.18
C LEU A 87 -5.91 6.32 -1.52
N LEU A 88 -6.27 7.21 -2.41
CA LEU A 88 -5.74 7.36 -3.75
C LEU A 88 -5.32 8.82 -3.98
N TYR A 89 -4.08 9.04 -4.44
CA TYR A 89 -3.63 10.33 -4.93
C TYR A 89 -3.67 10.31 -6.46
N THR A 90 -4.45 11.20 -7.05
CA THR A 90 -4.91 11.07 -8.43
C THR A 90 -3.98 11.62 -9.49
N ASP A 91 -3.09 12.54 -9.15
CA ASP A 91 -2.24 13.18 -10.15
C ASP A 91 -0.98 13.77 -9.52
N HIS A 92 0.14 13.48 -10.13
CA HIS A 92 1.45 13.97 -9.72
C HIS A 92 1.83 15.31 -10.39
N SER A 93 1.02 15.82 -11.31
CA SER A 93 1.30 17.07 -12.05
C SER A 93 1.18 18.36 -11.21
N GLY A 94 1.09 18.22 -9.88
CA GLY A 94 1.03 19.34 -8.94
C GLY A 94 -0.38 19.81 -8.56
N SER A 95 -1.41 19.20 -9.14
CA SER A 95 -2.84 19.44 -8.81
C SER A 95 -3.52 18.21 -8.23
N GLY A 96 -2.74 17.20 -7.85
CA GLY A 96 -3.25 15.94 -7.32
C GLY A 96 -4.06 16.13 -6.04
N VAL A 97 -5.11 15.34 -5.92
CA VAL A 97 -5.98 15.30 -4.75
C VAL A 97 -5.88 13.93 -4.11
N LEU A 98 -5.71 13.92 -2.79
CA LEU A 98 -5.85 12.70 -2.01
C LEU A 98 -7.32 12.50 -1.68
N GLU A 99 -7.88 11.37 -2.05
CA GLU A 99 -9.27 11.02 -1.80
C GLU A 99 -9.43 9.58 -1.30
N ALA A 100 -10.58 9.27 -0.70
CA ALA A 100 -10.92 7.88 -0.42
C ALA A 100 -11.05 7.11 -1.74
N MET A 101 -10.47 5.91 -1.82
CA MET A 101 -10.42 5.16 -3.08
C MET A 101 -11.81 4.89 -3.66
N SER A 102 -12.81 4.64 -2.81
CA SER A 102 -14.20 4.42 -3.26
C SER A 102 -14.87 5.68 -3.82
N SER A 103 -14.32 6.87 -3.54
CA SER A 103 -14.84 8.14 -4.05
C SER A 103 -14.35 8.45 -5.47
N HIS A 104 -13.33 7.74 -5.95
CA HIS A 104 -12.80 7.93 -7.30
C HIS A 104 -13.83 7.52 -8.36
N SER A 105 -13.97 8.35 -9.40
CA SER A 105 -15.00 8.18 -10.42
C SER A 105 -15.00 6.84 -11.16
N HIS A 106 -13.87 6.16 -11.20
CA HIS A 106 -13.71 4.85 -11.84
C HIS A 106 -13.51 3.70 -10.83
N ALA A 107 -13.73 3.97 -9.54
CA ALA A 107 -13.66 2.92 -8.52
C ALA A 107 -14.82 1.93 -8.67
N THR A 108 -14.54 0.66 -8.46
CA THR A 108 -15.57 -0.39 -8.43
C THR A 108 -15.34 -1.33 -7.25
N GLY A 109 -16.42 -1.74 -6.61
CA GLY A 109 -16.38 -2.64 -5.46
C GLY A 109 -15.84 -1.97 -4.20
N THR A 110 -15.59 -2.78 -3.19
CA THR A 110 -15.04 -2.31 -1.89
C THR A 110 -13.56 -2.66 -1.82
N PRO A 111 -12.66 -1.68 -1.76
CA PRO A 111 -11.23 -1.95 -1.65
C PRO A 111 -10.91 -2.64 -0.31
N PRO A 112 -10.03 -3.67 -0.30
CA PRO A 112 -9.65 -4.36 0.92
C PRO A 112 -8.83 -3.46 1.82
N GLN A 113 -9.18 -3.41 3.11
CA GLN A 113 -8.51 -2.60 4.14
C GLN A 113 -7.33 -3.36 4.74
N GLY A 114 -6.35 -3.67 3.89
CA GLY A 114 -5.14 -4.40 4.27
C GLY A 114 -3.99 -3.51 4.69
N ASN A 115 -3.02 -4.09 5.37
CA ASN A 115 -1.77 -3.41 5.75
C ASN A 115 -0.58 -3.84 4.91
N GLU A 116 -0.77 -4.74 3.97
CA GLU A 116 0.27 -5.14 3.03
C GLU A 116 -0.24 -4.92 1.62
N VAL A 117 0.56 -4.21 0.81
CA VAL A 117 0.26 -3.93 -0.59
C VAL A 117 1.50 -4.12 -1.46
N LEU A 118 1.29 -4.70 -2.63
CA LEU A 118 2.34 -4.93 -3.63
C LEU A 118 1.80 -4.53 -5.00
N ALA A 119 2.52 -3.69 -5.74
CA ALA A 119 2.27 -3.43 -7.15
C ALA A 119 3.12 -4.40 -7.99
N ALA A 120 2.49 -5.38 -8.61
CA ALA A 120 3.16 -6.38 -9.44
C ALA A 120 2.19 -7.00 -10.45
N PHE A 121 2.73 -7.52 -11.55
CA PHE A 121 1.97 -8.24 -12.56
C PHE A 121 0.79 -7.43 -13.13
N GLY A 122 0.98 -6.10 -13.25
CA GLY A 122 -0.05 -5.19 -13.74
C GLY A 122 -1.24 -5.03 -12.81
N ARG A 123 -1.08 -5.23 -11.49
CA ARG A 123 -2.14 -5.16 -10.47
C ARG A 123 -1.62 -4.67 -9.13
N LEU A 124 -2.56 -4.28 -8.28
CA LEU A 124 -2.32 -4.20 -6.84
C LEU A 124 -2.73 -5.51 -6.18
N TRP A 125 -1.88 -5.99 -5.30
CA TRP A 125 -2.10 -7.15 -4.44
C TRP A 125 -2.18 -6.66 -3.00
N VAL A 126 -3.20 -7.07 -2.27
CA VAL A 126 -3.43 -6.62 -0.90
C VAL A 126 -3.64 -7.82 0.01
N ALA A 127 -3.04 -7.79 1.18
CA ALA A 127 -3.17 -8.80 2.22
C ALA A 127 -3.20 -8.17 3.62
N ASP A 128 -3.22 -9.02 4.64
CA ASP A 128 -3.26 -8.63 6.06
C ASP A 128 -4.47 -7.74 6.38
N VAL A 129 -5.64 -8.16 5.90
CA VAL A 129 -6.94 -7.53 6.18
C VAL A 129 -7.47 -8.02 7.52
N THR A 130 -8.03 -7.13 8.33
CA THR A 130 -8.65 -7.49 9.62
C THR A 130 -9.79 -8.50 9.39
N GLY A 131 -9.72 -9.63 10.08
CA GLY A 131 -10.68 -10.73 9.93
C GLY A 131 -10.42 -11.69 8.77
N ASN A 132 -9.51 -11.32 7.82
CA ASN A 132 -9.16 -12.13 6.64
C ASN A 132 -7.66 -12.17 6.43
N LYS A 133 -6.88 -12.44 7.47
CA LYS A 133 -5.42 -12.40 7.44
C LYS A 133 -4.75 -13.52 6.64
N HIS A 134 -5.52 -14.46 6.16
CA HIS A 134 -5.10 -15.59 5.33
C HIS A 134 -5.51 -15.44 3.86
N THR A 135 -6.04 -14.27 3.48
CA THR A 135 -6.52 -14.03 2.11
C THR A 135 -5.70 -12.95 1.42
N VAL A 136 -5.31 -13.23 0.18
CA VAL A 136 -4.72 -12.26 -0.74
C VAL A 136 -5.80 -11.80 -1.71
N TYR A 137 -5.91 -10.50 -1.91
CA TYR A 137 -6.82 -9.85 -2.86
C TYR A 137 -6.03 -9.22 -3.99
N TRP A 138 -6.60 -9.12 -5.19
CA TRP A 138 -5.99 -8.39 -6.30
C TRP A 138 -7.00 -7.52 -7.06
N SER A 139 -6.52 -6.34 -7.48
CA SER A 139 -7.28 -5.40 -8.29
C SER A 139 -7.46 -5.89 -9.74
N ASP A 140 -8.24 -5.18 -10.52
CA ASP A 140 -8.30 -5.42 -11.96
C ASP A 140 -6.97 -5.03 -12.65
N THR A 141 -6.77 -5.53 -13.85
CA THR A 141 -5.56 -5.27 -14.64
C THR A 141 -5.45 -3.78 -14.97
N LEU A 142 -4.28 -3.19 -14.66
CA LEU A 142 -3.96 -1.78 -14.86
C LEU A 142 -4.95 -0.80 -14.19
N ASN A 143 -5.75 -1.30 -13.24
CA ASN A 143 -6.71 -0.49 -12.51
C ASN A 143 -6.67 -0.83 -11.02
N GLY A 144 -5.89 -0.05 -10.26
CA GLY A 144 -5.67 -0.29 -8.82
C GLY A 144 -6.86 0.08 -7.93
N HIS A 145 -7.86 0.78 -8.45
CA HIS A 145 -9.07 1.17 -7.71
C HIS A 145 -10.32 0.36 -8.11
N ALA A 146 -10.18 -0.65 -8.96
CA ALA A 146 -11.25 -1.59 -9.28
C ALA A 146 -11.06 -2.92 -8.52
N TRP A 147 -12.03 -3.25 -7.67
CA TRP A 147 -12.02 -4.42 -6.77
C TRP A 147 -13.23 -5.34 -6.97
N THR A 148 -14.05 -5.09 -8.00
CA THR A 148 -15.12 -5.99 -8.45
C THR A 148 -15.25 -5.95 -9.96
N GLY A 149 -15.63 -7.08 -10.54
CA GLY A 149 -15.72 -7.23 -12.00
C GLY A 149 -14.35 -7.43 -12.66
N GLY A 150 -14.33 -7.47 -13.98
CA GLY A 150 -13.10 -7.66 -14.74
C GLY A 150 -12.35 -8.93 -14.34
N THR A 151 -11.07 -8.76 -14.01
CA THR A 151 -10.17 -9.85 -13.60
C THR A 151 -9.79 -9.79 -12.12
N THR A 152 -10.55 -9.04 -11.30
CA THR A 152 -10.37 -8.97 -9.85
C THR A 152 -10.63 -10.33 -9.18
N GLY A 153 -10.09 -10.51 -7.99
CA GLY A 153 -10.35 -11.72 -7.22
C GLY A 153 -9.63 -11.79 -5.89
N SER A 154 -9.71 -12.96 -5.29
CA SER A 154 -9.02 -13.25 -4.04
C SER A 154 -8.61 -14.72 -3.97
N LEU A 155 -7.62 -15.00 -3.15
CA LEU A 155 -7.09 -16.33 -2.87
C LEU A 155 -7.09 -16.54 -1.36
N ASP A 156 -7.92 -17.47 -0.90
CA ASP A 156 -7.95 -17.92 0.49
C ASP A 156 -6.94 -19.05 0.69
N LEU A 157 -5.99 -18.84 1.59
CA LEU A 157 -4.92 -19.79 1.90
C LEU A 157 -5.23 -20.71 3.07
N THR A 158 -6.42 -20.66 3.65
CA THR A 158 -6.79 -21.45 4.84
C THR A 158 -6.48 -22.93 4.69
N ASN A 159 -6.71 -23.51 3.51
CA ASN A 159 -6.49 -24.93 3.22
C ASN A 159 -5.08 -25.24 2.68
N VAL A 160 -4.23 -24.24 2.53
CA VAL A 160 -2.87 -24.40 1.97
C VAL A 160 -1.84 -24.51 3.09
N PHE A 161 -2.11 -23.95 4.25
CA PHE A 161 -1.17 -23.91 5.36
C PHE A 161 -0.85 -25.32 5.90
N PRO A 162 0.45 -25.72 5.91
CA PRO A 162 0.84 -27.06 6.35
C PRO A 162 0.48 -27.35 7.82
N SER A 163 0.40 -26.31 8.65
CA SER A 163 0.17 -26.40 10.10
C SER A 163 -1.25 -25.97 10.52
N GLY A 164 -2.17 -25.90 9.55
CA GLY A 164 -3.55 -25.46 9.79
C GLY A 164 -3.74 -23.96 9.58
N HIS A 165 -3.44 -23.11 10.55
CA HIS A 165 -3.71 -21.68 10.43
C HIS A 165 -2.43 -20.83 10.52
N ASP A 166 -2.25 -19.91 9.57
CA ASP A 166 -1.17 -18.94 9.57
C ASP A 166 -1.70 -17.56 9.10
N GLU A 167 -0.92 -16.51 9.28
CA GLU A 167 -1.28 -15.15 8.89
C GLU A 167 -0.25 -14.58 7.92
N ILE A 168 -0.73 -13.95 6.86
CA ILE A 168 0.12 -13.26 5.89
C ILE A 168 0.72 -12.01 6.53
N VAL A 169 2.01 -11.79 6.34
CA VAL A 169 2.74 -10.64 6.88
C VAL A 169 3.43 -9.81 5.82
N ALA A 170 3.72 -10.38 4.65
CA ALA A 170 4.29 -9.64 3.52
C ALA A 170 4.01 -10.32 2.19
N LEU A 171 4.05 -9.54 1.11
CA LEU A 171 3.96 -9.99 -0.26
C LEU A 171 5.21 -9.57 -1.04
N SER A 172 5.65 -10.41 -1.96
CA SER A 172 6.71 -10.09 -2.90
C SER A 172 6.45 -10.74 -4.26
N ALA A 173 7.10 -10.21 -5.28
CA ALA A 173 7.07 -10.74 -6.63
C ALA A 173 8.48 -11.07 -7.10
N HIS A 174 8.64 -12.23 -7.70
CA HIS A 174 9.89 -12.64 -8.32
C HIS A 174 9.61 -13.41 -9.61
N ASN A 175 10.09 -12.87 -10.76
CA ASN A 175 9.76 -13.40 -12.07
C ASN A 175 8.23 -13.53 -12.25
N ASN A 176 7.70 -14.74 -12.43
CA ASN A 176 6.25 -15.02 -12.54
C ASN A 176 5.67 -15.62 -11.25
N PHE A 177 6.38 -15.47 -10.13
CA PHE A 177 5.96 -16.00 -8.83
C PHE A 177 5.43 -14.90 -7.94
N LEU A 178 4.29 -15.16 -7.30
CA LEU A 178 3.84 -14.44 -6.12
C LEU A 178 4.38 -15.17 -4.90
N VAL A 179 5.19 -14.49 -4.11
CA VAL A 179 5.76 -15.00 -2.85
C VAL A 179 5.00 -14.40 -1.68
N ILE A 180 4.38 -15.24 -0.88
CA ILE A 180 3.54 -14.87 0.24
C ILE A 180 4.26 -15.27 1.52
N PHE A 181 4.71 -14.28 2.27
CA PHE A 181 5.34 -14.51 3.57
C PHE A 181 4.28 -14.54 4.65
N CYS A 182 4.26 -15.62 5.40
CA CYS A 182 3.40 -15.79 6.55
C CYS A 182 4.23 -15.80 7.84
N LYS A 183 3.60 -15.79 9.00
CA LYS A 183 4.32 -15.80 10.29
C LYS A 183 5.19 -17.03 10.50
N ARG A 184 4.82 -18.17 9.90
CA ARG A 184 5.46 -19.47 10.12
C ARG A 184 5.82 -20.21 8.84
N SER A 185 5.36 -19.72 7.68
CA SER A 185 5.56 -20.37 6.38
C SER A 185 5.81 -19.33 5.28
N ILE A 186 6.34 -19.81 4.16
CA ILE A 186 6.44 -19.05 2.91
C ILE A 186 5.70 -19.88 1.86
N ILE A 187 4.76 -19.26 1.16
CA ILE A 187 3.95 -19.90 0.12
C ILE A 187 4.27 -19.25 -1.21
N ILE A 188 4.52 -20.06 -2.22
CA ILE A 188 4.90 -19.59 -3.54
C ILE A 188 3.86 -20.05 -4.57
N TYR A 189 3.27 -19.10 -5.27
CA TYR A 189 2.37 -19.35 -6.39
C TYR A 189 3.05 -18.96 -7.70
N THR A 190 2.90 -19.82 -8.73
CA THR A 190 3.30 -19.50 -10.10
C THR A 190 2.08 -19.05 -10.92
N GLY A 191 2.32 -18.31 -12.01
CA GLY A 191 1.27 -17.84 -12.90
C GLY A 191 0.56 -16.56 -12.44
N ALA A 192 1.21 -15.75 -11.61
CA ALA A 192 0.64 -14.54 -11.03
C ALA A 192 0.22 -13.45 -12.05
N THR A 193 0.69 -13.52 -13.29
CA THR A 193 0.20 -12.68 -14.40
C THR A 193 -1.26 -12.98 -14.78
N SER A 194 -1.76 -14.19 -14.45
CA SER A 194 -3.15 -14.62 -14.64
C SER A 194 -3.70 -15.19 -13.33
N PRO A 195 -4.04 -14.35 -12.34
CA PRO A 195 -4.28 -14.80 -10.96
C PRO A 195 -5.33 -15.87 -10.77
N ALA A 196 -6.38 -15.88 -11.62
CA ALA A 196 -7.42 -16.90 -11.59
C ALA A 196 -6.90 -18.33 -11.90
N ASN A 197 -5.70 -18.42 -12.52
CA ASN A 197 -5.07 -19.67 -12.92
C ASN A 197 -3.76 -19.94 -12.15
N MET A 198 -3.50 -19.19 -11.08
CA MET A 198 -2.33 -19.44 -10.24
C MET A 198 -2.34 -20.87 -9.68
N THR A 199 -1.18 -21.48 -9.69
CA THR A 199 -0.98 -22.81 -9.08
C THR A 199 0.07 -22.74 -7.98
N LEU A 200 -0.18 -23.49 -6.92
CA LEU A 200 0.79 -23.63 -5.83
C LEU A 200 2.08 -24.24 -6.38
N HIS A 201 3.21 -23.58 -6.13
CA HIS A 201 4.52 -24.04 -6.54
C HIS A 201 5.27 -24.69 -5.39
N ASP A 202 5.24 -24.05 -4.21
CA ASP A 202 5.92 -24.54 -3.01
C ASP A 202 5.30 -23.95 -1.74
N THR A 203 5.58 -24.61 -0.57
CA THR A 203 5.10 -24.18 0.76
C THR A 203 6.18 -24.39 1.82
#